data_4b06f394c99e3e0733d03a38fcc3f533
#
_entry.id   4b06f394c99e3e0733d03a38fcc3f533
#
_cell.length_a   1.000
_cell.length_b   1.000
_cell.length_c   1.000
_cell.angle_alpha   90.00
_cell.angle_beta   90.00
_cell.angle_gamma   90.00
#
_symmetry.space_group_name_H-M   'P 1'
#
loop_
_entity.id
_entity.type
_entity.pdbx_description
1 polymer ?
#
loop_
_entity_poly.entity_id
_entity_poly.type
_entity_poly.pdbx_seq_one_letter_code
_entity_poly.pdbx_strand_id
1 'polypeptide(L)'
;RHRADHHHFDFFRKPTDLPGQGIIAFDMDSTFVEEEGVDEIARRLGISEKITALTREAMEGKIDFDTSFTRRIGMLKGTHKDILHQVCEQMTLSPGLKTILPIFKEKGFKTAIISGGLDIFTERLKEKYQLDYAFSNSVRIQEDRLTDKITFPIMNAEKKKQTLINLATELSICRENIIACGDGANDIPMLLHAGNGVAWKAKPKTREKVANQINFNGFESLLFFIEEKL
;
A
#
# COMPACT_ATOMS: atom_id res chain seq x y z
N ARG A 1 -2.78 -23.72 -5.75
CA ARG A 1 -3.56 -22.48 -5.92
C ARG A 1 -5.01 -22.79 -6.29
N HIS A 2 -5.29 -23.54 -7.34
CA HIS A 2 -6.64 -23.87 -7.80
C HIS A 2 -7.51 -24.54 -6.72
N ARG A 3 -6.93 -25.41 -5.88
CA ARG A 3 -7.63 -26.02 -4.73
C ARG A 3 -7.90 -25.02 -3.61
N ALA A 4 -6.99 -24.08 -3.34
CA ALA A 4 -7.18 -23.07 -2.32
C ALA A 4 -8.35 -22.13 -2.65
N ASP A 5 -8.45 -21.66 -3.88
CA ASP A 5 -9.54 -20.80 -4.32
C ASP A 5 -10.92 -21.53 -4.25
N HIS A 6 -10.96 -22.84 -4.54
CA HIS A 6 -12.20 -23.61 -4.49
C HIS A 6 -12.67 -23.91 -3.06
N HIS A 7 -11.75 -24.04 -2.10
CA HIS A 7 -12.05 -24.34 -0.70
C HIS A 7 -11.97 -23.12 0.22
N HIS A 8 -11.78 -21.92 -0.30
CA HIS A 8 -11.75 -20.63 0.44
C HIS A 8 -10.71 -20.60 1.56
N PHE A 9 -9.48 -21.05 1.31
CA PHE A 9 -8.36 -20.92 2.23
C PHE A 9 -7.16 -20.24 1.58
N ASP A 10 -6.38 -19.54 2.40
CA ASP A 10 -5.17 -18.87 1.96
C ASP A 10 -3.98 -19.84 1.98
N PHE A 11 -2.99 -19.58 1.13
CA PHE A 11 -1.80 -20.41 1.00
C PHE A 11 -0.54 -19.57 1.17
N PHE A 12 0.33 -20.02 2.10
CA PHE A 12 1.63 -19.42 2.35
C PHE A 12 2.76 -20.40 2.13
N ARG A 13 3.84 -19.90 1.53
CA ARG A 13 5.12 -20.58 1.52
C ARG A 13 5.99 -19.92 2.60
N LYS A 14 6.15 -20.59 3.74
CA LYS A 14 7.02 -20.12 4.84
C LYS A 14 8.48 -20.31 4.42
N PRO A 15 9.30 -19.27 4.35
CA PRO A 15 10.74 -19.44 4.45
C PRO A 15 11.12 -19.75 5.89
N THR A 16 12.33 -20.23 6.12
CA THR A 16 12.92 -20.46 7.44
C THR A 16 12.73 -19.26 8.36
N ASP A 17 12.49 -19.53 9.63
CA ASP A 17 12.15 -18.61 10.72
C ASP A 17 12.65 -17.16 10.54
N LEU A 18 11.72 -16.19 10.62
CA LEU A 18 12.09 -14.78 10.66
C LEU A 18 12.69 -14.47 12.03
N PRO A 19 13.98 -14.11 12.14
CA PRO A 19 14.52 -13.62 13.40
C PRO A 19 13.87 -12.30 13.79
N GLY A 20 13.75 -12.02 15.07
CA GLY A 20 12.90 -11.03 15.71
C GLY A 20 13.06 -9.55 15.37
N GLN A 21 13.66 -9.17 14.23
CA GLN A 21 13.70 -7.80 13.74
C GLN A 21 13.50 -7.79 12.22
N GLY A 22 12.57 -6.96 11.75
CA GLY A 22 12.23 -6.90 10.34
C GLY A 22 11.50 -5.63 9.94
N ILE A 23 11.05 -5.60 8.70
CA ILE A 23 10.16 -4.59 8.17
C ILE A 23 8.86 -5.27 7.76
N ILE A 24 7.73 -4.66 8.13
CA ILE A 24 6.46 -4.94 7.48
C ILE A 24 5.99 -3.68 6.76
N ALA A 25 5.92 -3.76 5.43
CA ALA A 25 5.54 -2.67 4.55
C ALA A 25 4.20 -2.97 3.86
N PHE A 26 3.34 -1.98 3.80
CA PHE A 26 2.03 -2.07 3.17
C PHE A 26 1.90 -1.05 2.05
N ASP A 27 1.25 -1.40 0.95
CA ASP A 27 0.57 -0.39 0.15
C ASP A 27 -0.57 0.22 0.97
N MET A 28 -1.07 1.40 0.57
CA MET A 28 -2.15 2.08 1.28
C MET A 28 -3.53 1.69 0.73
N ASP A 29 -3.81 2.12 -0.49
CA ASP A 29 -5.11 2.00 -1.13
C ASP A 29 -5.45 0.51 -1.39
N SER A 30 -6.69 0.09 -1.09
CA SER A 30 -7.13 -1.31 -1.21
C SER A 30 -6.26 -2.34 -0.48
N THR A 31 -5.30 -1.89 0.38
CA THR A 31 -4.38 -2.76 1.14
C THR A 31 -4.37 -2.41 2.62
N PHE A 32 -3.79 -1.28 3.04
CA PHE A 32 -3.82 -0.86 4.44
C PHE A 32 -5.20 -0.34 4.85
N VAL A 33 -5.85 0.37 3.92
CA VAL A 33 -7.27 0.78 4.00
C VAL A 33 -8.06 0.13 2.86
N GLU A 34 -9.37 0.02 3.03
CA GLU A 34 -10.25 -0.63 2.04
C GLU A 34 -10.54 0.27 0.84
N GLU A 35 -10.45 1.59 1.02
CA GLU A 35 -10.79 2.59 0.02
C GLU A 35 -9.60 2.97 -0.87
N GLU A 36 -9.92 3.63 -2.01
CA GLU A 36 -8.99 4.30 -2.92
C GLU A 36 -9.08 5.82 -2.68
N GLY A 37 -8.05 6.42 -2.05
CA GLY A 37 -8.09 7.79 -1.56
C GLY A 37 -8.40 8.84 -2.62
N VAL A 38 -7.77 8.74 -3.80
CA VAL A 38 -8.02 9.65 -4.94
C VAL A 38 -9.45 9.50 -5.47
N ASP A 39 -9.96 8.28 -5.54
CA ASP A 39 -11.32 8.00 -6.02
C ASP A 39 -12.38 8.52 -5.04
N GLU A 40 -12.12 8.45 -3.73
CA GLU A 40 -12.99 9.02 -2.70
C GLU A 40 -13.07 10.55 -2.78
N ILE A 41 -11.94 11.23 -3.06
CA ILE A 41 -11.96 12.67 -3.32
C ILE A 41 -12.79 12.95 -4.58
N ALA A 42 -12.55 12.21 -5.67
CA ALA A 42 -13.25 12.38 -6.94
C ALA A 42 -14.77 12.19 -6.79
N ARG A 43 -15.20 11.23 -5.96
CA ARG A 43 -16.61 10.99 -5.66
C ARG A 43 -17.26 12.20 -4.99
N ARG A 44 -16.60 12.82 -4.02
CA ARG A 44 -17.10 14.01 -3.33
C ARG A 44 -17.15 15.24 -4.23
N LEU A 45 -16.26 15.30 -5.22
CA LEU A 45 -16.24 16.40 -6.21
C LEU A 45 -17.17 16.16 -7.41
N GLY A 46 -17.81 14.98 -7.52
CA GLY A 46 -18.67 14.64 -8.66
C GLY A 46 -17.91 14.41 -9.96
N ILE A 47 -16.63 14.02 -9.91
CA ILE A 47 -15.75 13.79 -11.07
C ILE A 47 -15.24 12.35 -11.22
N SER A 48 -15.88 11.40 -10.54
CA SER A 48 -15.45 9.98 -10.53
C SER A 48 -15.25 9.41 -11.93
N GLU A 49 -16.16 9.66 -12.87
CA GLU A 49 -16.06 9.13 -14.24
C GLU A 49 -14.76 9.58 -14.95
N LYS A 50 -14.35 10.84 -14.74
CA LYS A 50 -13.13 11.38 -15.35
C LYS A 50 -11.88 10.73 -14.78
N ILE A 51 -11.83 10.54 -13.45
CA ILE A 51 -10.72 9.88 -12.77
C ILE A 51 -10.63 8.41 -13.17
N THR A 52 -11.77 7.70 -13.18
CA THR A 52 -11.84 6.28 -13.61
C THR A 52 -11.37 6.10 -15.06
N ALA A 53 -11.71 7.02 -15.96
CA ALA A 53 -11.26 6.97 -17.35
C ALA A 53 -9.72 7.03 -17.45
N LEU A 54 -9.06 7.95 -16.72
CA LEU A 54 -7.60 8.05 -16.69
C LEU A 54 -6.94 6.81 -16.08
N THR A 55 -7.51 6.26 -15.01
CA THR A 55 -7.02 5.02 -14.39
C THR A 55 -7.09 3.86 -15.38
N ARG A 56 -8.19 3.75 -16.13
CA ARG A 56 -8.36 2.73 -17.18
C ARG A 56 -7.34 2.89 -18.30
N GLU A 57 -7.10 4.10 -18.79
CA GLU A 57 -6.08 4.36 -19.82
C GLU A 57 -4.68 3.89 -19.38
N ALA A 58 -4.33 4.12 -18.12
CA ALA A 58 -3.06 3.64 -17.56
C ALA A 58 -3.03 2.10 -17.45
N MET A 59 -4.13 1.46 -17.04
CA MET A 59 -4.22 0.00 -16.94
C MET A 59 -4.14 -0.68 -18.32
N GLU A 60 -4.65 -0.03 -19.37
CA GLU A 60 -4.56 -0.46 -20.77
C GLU A 60 -3.18 -0.16 -21.39
N GLY A 61 -2.29 0.52 -20.68
CA GLY A 61 -0.95 0.88 -21.16
C GLY A 61 -0.92 2.01 -22.18
N LYS A 62 -2.01 2.77 -22.33
CA LYS A 62 -2.09 3.94 -23.23
C LYS A 62 -1.31 5.14 -22.71
N ILE A 63 -1.22 5.26 -21.40
CA ILE A 63 -0.41 6.25 -20.69
C ILE A 63 0.34 5.53 -19.54
N ASP A 64 1.48 6.07 -19.14
CA ASP A 64 2.20 5.57 -17.98
C ASP A 64 1.57 6.03 -16.65
N PHE A 65 2.05 5.45 -15.56
CA PHE A 65 1.55 5.78 -14.22
C PHE A 65 1.78 7.25 -13.86
N ASP A 66 2.96 7.80 -14.17
CA ASP A 66 3.35 9.14 -13.79
C ASP A 66 2.48 10.18 -14.52
N THR A 67 2.20 9.96 -15.80
CA THR A 67 1.26 10.76 -16.60
C THR A 67 -0.16 10.67 -16.05
N SER A 68 -0.64 9.46 -15.75
CA SER A 68 -1.97 9.25 -15.18
C SER A 68 -2.11 9.94 -13.82
N PHE A 69 -1.12 9.76 -12.93
CA PHE A 69 -1.11 10.38 -11.61
C PHE A 69 -1.15 11.91 -11.72
N THR A 70 -0.27 12.50 -12.55
CA THR A 70 -0.19 13.95 -12.76
C THR A 70 -1.53 14.52 -13.25
N ARG A 71 -2.17 13.86 -14.22
CA ARG A 71 -3.47 14.30 -14.76
C ARG A 71 -4.57 14.20 -13.70
N ARG A 72 -4.62 13.14 -12.93
CA ARG A 72 -5.59 12.94 -11.84
C ARG A 72 -5.43 14.02 -10.76
N ILE A 73 -4.21 14.32 -10.34
CA ILE A 73 -3.94 15.41 -9.38
C ILE A 73 -4.34 16.76 -9.94
N GLY A 74 -4.07 17.02 -11.22
CA GLY A 74 -4.52 18.24 -11.89
C GLY A 74 -6.05 18.44 -11.85
N MET A 75 -6.83 17.34 -11.93
CA MET A 75 -8.29 17.39 -11.81
C MET A 75 -8.76 17.65 -10.36
N LEU A 76 -7.95 17.33 -9.37
CA LEU A 76 -8.25 17.59 -7.96
C LEU A 76 -7.80 18.97 -7.49
N LYS A 77 -7.13 19.75 -8.34
CA LYS A 77 -6.67 21.12 -8.02
C LYS A 77 -7.79 21.99 -7.50
N GLY A 78 -7.53 22.73 -6.43
CA GLY A 78 -8.50 23.58 -5.76
C GLY A 78 -9.36 22.90 -4.68
N THR A 79 -9.24 21.58 -4.53
CA THR A 79 -9.91 20.85 -3.44
C THR A 79 -9.44 21.39 -2.09
N HIS A 80 -10.39 21.77 -1.23
CA HIS A 80 -10.08 22.25 0.12
C HIS A 80 -9.53 21.11 0.97
N LYS A 81 -8.52 21.38 1.81
CA LYS A 81 -7.87 20.37 2.66
C LYS A 81 -8.85 19.63 3.58
N ASP A 82 -9.94 20.29 4.01
CA ASP A 82 -10.94 19.67 4.86
C ASP A 82 -11.61 18.46 4.18
N ILE A 83 -11.80 18.52 2.85
CA ILE A 83 -12.31 17.36 2.09
C ILE A 83 -11.32 16.20 2.16
N LEU A 84 -10.01 16.49 2.04
CA LEU A 84 -8.96 15.47 2.13
C LEU A 84 -8.94 14.86 3.54
N HIS A 85 -9.01 15.68 4.57
CA HIS A 85 -9.09 15.22 5.97
C HIS A 85 -10.35 14.37 6.22
N GLN A 86 -11.52 14.81 5.76
CA GLN A 86 -12.75 14.04 5.89
C GLN A 86 -12.70 12.69 5.17
N VAL A 87 -12.06 12.63 3.97
CA VAL A 87 -11.82 11.35 3.28
C VAL A 87 -10.97 10.45 4.15
N CYS A 88 -9.85 10.94 4.67
CA CYS A 88 -8.93 10.15 5.49
C CYS A 88 -9.60 9.62 6.78
N GLU A 89 -10.42 10.43 7.45
CA GLU A 89 -11.11 10.01 8.68
C GLU A 89 -12.17 8.92 8.43
N GLN A 90 -12.69 8.83 7.22
CA GLN A 90 -13.68 7.82 6.83
C GLN A 90 -13.05 6.54 6.26
N MET A 91 -11.73 6.52 6.06
CA MET A 91 -11.02 5.33 5.60
C MET A 91 -11.11 4.20 6.63
N THR A 92 -11.48 3.03 6.15
CA THR A 92 -11.64 1.81 6.92
C THR A 92 -10.36 1.02 6.92
N LEU A 93 -9.83 0.73 8.09
CA LEU A 93 -8.65 -0.13 8.22
C LEU A 93 -8.96 -1.54 7.74
N SER A 94 -8.11 -2.11 6.92
CA SER A 94 -8.28 -3.48 6.42
C SER A 94 -8.33 -4.51 7.56
N PRO A 95 -9.15 -5.57 7.41
CA PRO A 95 -9.36 -6.58 8.45
C PRO A 95 -8.05 -7.18 8.97
N GLY A 96 -7.93 -7.28 10.29
CA GLY A 96 -6.77 -7.88 10.95
C GLY A 96 -5.63 -6.93 11.28
N LEU A 97 -5.48 -5.80 10.61
CA LEU A 97 -4.36 -4.87 10.85
C LEU A 97 -4.35 -4.35 12.29
N LYS A 98 -5.53 -4.02 12.85
CA LYS A 98 -5.61 -3.55 14.24
C LYS A 98 -5.05 -4.56 15.24
N THR A 99 -5.20 -5.84 14.93
CA THR A 99 -4.69 -6.94 15.78
C THR A 99 -3.19 -7.13 15.59
N ILE A 100 -2.70 -7.15 14.34
CA ILE A 100 -1.31 -7.54 14.08
C ILE A 100 -0.29 -6.43 14.30
N LEU A 101 -0.64 -5.15 14.07
CA LEU A 101 0.33 -4.05 14.19
C LEU A 101 1.01 -3.99 15.56
N PRO A 102 0.31 -4.11 16.72
CA PRO A 102 0.96 -4.17 18.01
C PRO A 102 1.88 -5.38 18.15
N ILE A 103 1.48 -6.55 17.65
CA ILE A 103 2.25 -7.79 17.73
C ILE A 103 3.56 -7.67 16.94
N PHE A 104 3.51 -7.13 15.71
CA PHE A 104 4.72 -6.89 14.91
C PHE A 104 5.68 -5.92 15.60
N LYS A 105 5.16 -4.86 16.23
CA LYS A 105 5.97 -3.92 17.00
C LYS A 105 6.64 -4.58 18.21
N GLU A 106 5.90 -5.38 18.96
CA GLU A 106 6.44 -6.14 20.09
C GLU A 106 7.56 -7.10 19.67
N LYS A 107 7.40 -7.72 18.49
CA LYS A 107 8.43 -8.58 17.87
C LYS A 107 9.60 -7.79 17.24
N GLY A 108 9.64 -6.47 17.36
CA GLY A 108 10.72 -5.62 16.87
C GLY A 108 10.66 -5.26 15.38
N PHE A 109 9.53 -5.50 14.71
CA PHE A 109 9.35 -5.10 13.32
C PHE A 109 9.08 -3.60 13.20
N LYS A 110 9.71 -2.98 12.20
CA LYS A 110 9.39 -1.64 11.76
C LYS A 110 8.22 -1.66 10.79
N THR A 111 7.24 -0.79 11.01
CA THR A 111 6.01 -0.70 10.24
C THR A 111 6.06 0.45 9.24
N ALA A 112 5.72 0.22 7.97
CA ALA A 112 5.78 1.24 6.93
C ALA A 112 4.56 1.19 6.00
N ILE A 113 4.12 2.37 5.54
CA ILE A 113 3.27 2.51 4.36
C ILE A 113 4.14 3.02 3.20
N ILE A 114 4.04 2.38 2.03
CA ILE A 114 4.71 2.79 0.78
C ILE A 114 3.65 2.85 -0.33
N SER A 115 3.13 4.05 -0.60
CA SER A 115 1.92 4.25 -1.42
C SER A 115 2.16 5.12 -2.66
N GLY A 116 1.50 4.79 -3.76
CA GLY A 116 1.34 5.68 -4.91
C GLY A 116 0.31 6.80 -4.71
N GLY A 117 -0.33 6.88 -3.54
CA GLY A 117 -1.30 7.89 -3.16
C GLY A 117 -0.66 9.19 -2.64
N LEU A 118 -1.42 9.95 -1.84
CA LEU A 118 -1.04 11.27 -1.33
C LEU A 118 -0.48 11.22 0.09
N ASP A 119 0.53 12.04 0.37
CA ASP A 119 1.18 12.18 1.67
C ASP A 119 0.21 12.61 2.79
N ILE A 120 -0.77 13.43 2.50
CA ILE A 120 -1.80 13.83 3.47
C ILE A 120 -2.53 12.63 4.08
N PHE A 121 -2.70 11.55 3.32
CA PHE A 121 -3.32 10.32 3.80
C PHE A 121 -2.33 9.45 4.57
N THR A 122 -1.17 9.19 3.98
CA THR A 122 -0.18 8.28 4.57
C THR A 122 0.38 8.82 5.89
N GLU A 123 0.64 10.13 6.00
CA GLU A 123 1.08 10.74 7.25
C GLU A 123 -0.01 10.69 8.33
N ARG A 124 -1.27 10.95 7.96
CA ARG A 124 -2.38 10.84 8.91
C ARG A 124 -2.59 9.42 9.41
N LEU A 125 -2.49 8.41 8.52
CA LEU A 125 -2.58 7.01 8.89
C LEU A 125 -1.39 6.59 9.76
N LYS A 126 -0.18 7.06 9.45
CA LYS A 126 1.01 6.84 10.27
C LYS A 126 0.81 7.35 11.69
N GLU A 127 0.32 8.57 11.86
CA GLU A 127 0.02 9.13 13.17
C GLU A 127 -1.05 8.32 13.91
N LYS A 128 -2.20 8.07 13.24
CA LYS A 128 -3.36 7.39 13.83
C LYS A 128 -3.04 5.97 14.31
N TYR A 129 -2.24 5.23 13.54
CA TYR A 129 -1.87 3.85 13.84
C TYR A 129 -0.44 3.70 14.35
N GLN A 130 0.22 4.83 14.63
CA GLN A 130 1.59 4.88 15.19
C GLN A 130 2.60 4.07 14.37
N LEU A 131 2.54 4.13 13.05
CA LEU A 131 3.51 3.47 12.20
C LEU A 131 4.86 4.17 12.27
N ASP A 132 5.94 3.43 12.00
CA ASP A 132 7.30 4.00 12.03
C ASP A 132 7.56 4.89 10.81
N TYR A 133 7.09 4.49 9.62
CA TYR A 133 7.38 5.17 8.36
C TYR A 133 6.16 5.33 7.47
N ALA A 134 6.14 6.42 6.69
CA ALA A 134 5.21 6.65 5.60
C ALA A 134 5.94 7.25 4.40
N PHE A 135 5.72 6.68 3.21
CA PHE A 135 6.32 7.15 1.95
C PHE A 135 5.24 7.18 0.87
N SER A 136 5.08 8.34 0.23
CA SER A 136 4.07 8.53 -0.81
C SER A 136 4.39 9.74 -1.69
N ASN A 137 3.45 10.12 -2.56
CA ASN A 137 3.60 11.33 -3.35
C ASN A 137 3.23 12.56 -2.54
N SER A 138 4.09 13.58 -2.55
CA SER A 138 3.81 14.87 -1.94
C SER A 138 3.23 15.84 -2.95
N VAL A 139 2.09 16.41 -2.61
CA VAL A 139 1.41 17.44 -3.40
C VAL A 139 1.24 18.70 -2.56
N ARG A 140 1.69 19.83 -3.11
CA ARG A 140 1.67 21.10 -2.37
C ARG A 140 0.24 21.57 -2.10
N ILE A 141 -0.03 21.90 -0.84
CA ILE A 141 -1.22 22.63 -0.41
C ILE A 141 -0.85 24.11 -0.28
N GLN A 142 -1.65 24.99 -0.84
CA GLN A 142 -1.51 26.44 -0.75
C GLN A 142 -2.88 27.06 -0.48
N GLU A 143 -2.94 28.00 0.50
CA GLU A 143 -4.21 28.62 0.90
C GLU A 143 -5.32 27.60 1.20
N ASP A 144 -4.97 26.57 1.96
CA ASP A 144 -5.83 25.44 2.33
C ASP A 144 -6.41 24.64 1.15
N ARG A 145 -5.81 24.74 -0.04
CA ARG A 145 -6.25 24.04 -1.24
C ARG A 145 -5.13 23.23 -1.89
N LEU A 146 -5.52 22.06 -2.40
CA LEU A 146 -4.63 21.20 -3.18
C LEU A 146 -4.24 21.93 -4.47
N THR A 147 -2.94 21.93 -4.77
CA THR A 147 -2.42 22.44 -6.05
C THR A 147 -2.17 21.27 -7.01
N ASP A 148 -1.68 21.59 -8.21
CA ASP A 148 -1.17 20.62 -9.19
C ASP A 148 0.36 20.44 -9.09
N LYS A 149 0.99 20.97 -8.06
CA LYS A 149 2.45 20.89 -7.87
C LYS A 149 2.82 19.63 -7.11
N ILE A 150 3.35 18.66 -7.84
CA ILE A 150 3.81 17.37 -7.35
C ILE A 150 5.32 17.45 -7.09
N THR A 151 5.78 16.87 -6.00
CA THR A 151 7.21 16.67 -5.73
C THR A 151 7.70 15.41 -6.47
N PHE A 152 8.72 15.55 -7.30
CA PHE A 152 9.32 14.44 -8.03
C PHE A 152 10.50 13.82 -7.27
N PRO A 153 10.80 12.53 -7.48
CA PRO A 153 10.14 11.60 -8.39
C PRO A 153 8.82 11.05 -7.84
N ILE A 154 7.88 10.76 -8.74
CA ILE A 154 6.60 10.14 -8.39
C ILE A 154 6.80 8.71 -7.84
N MET A 155 6.02 8.34 -6.84
CA MET A 155 6.03 7.01 -6.21
C MET A 155 5.31 5.99 -7.10
N ASN A 156 5.96 5.60 -8.20
CA ASN A 156 5.54 4.54 -9.10
C ASN A 156 6.06 3.16 -8.62
N ALA A 157 5.82 2.11 -9.40
CA ALA A 157 6.17 0.73 -9.04
C ALA A 157 7.66 0.53 -8.71
N GLU A 158 8.57 1.09 -9.52
CA GLU A 158 10.01 0.96 -9.28
C GLU A 158 10.45 1.82 -8.09
N LYS A 159 9.85 3.00 -7.92
CA LYS A 159 10.13 3.86 -6.77
C LYS A 159 9.66 3.22 -5.46
N LYS A 160 8.50 2.54 -5.42
CA LYS A 160 8.06 1.76 -4.25
C LYS A 160 9.11 0.72 -3.86
N LYS A 161 9.57 -0.08 -4.82
CA LYS A 161 10.63 -1.07 -4.58
C LYS A 161 11.90 -0.42 -4.07
N GLN A 162 12.39 0.65 -4.72
CA GLN A 162 13.62 1.34 -4.31
C GLN A 162 13.50 1.95 -2.91
N THR A 163 12.32 2.47 -2.56
CA THR A 163 12.04 3.00 -1.22
C THR A 163 12.15 1.90 -0.16
N LEU A 164 11.60 0.70 -0.42
CA LEU A 164 11.75 -0.44 0.49
C LEU A 164 13.21 -0.87 0.64
N ILE A 165 13.98 -0.92 -0.46
CA ILE A 165 15.42 -1.23 -0.44
C ILE A 165 16.18 -0.22 0.41
N ASN A 166 15.94 1.07 0.21
CA ASN A 166 16.63 2.13 0.94
C ASN A 166 16.31 2.04 2.44
N LEU A 167 15.05 1.84 2.81
CA LEU A 167 14.64 1.68 4.19
C LEU A 167 15.30 0.44 4.83
N ALA A 168 15.34 -0.68 4.13
CA ALA A 168 15.99 -1.89 4.63
C ALA A 168 17.50 -1.69 4.83
N THR A 169 18.15 -0.97 3.90
CA THR A 169 19.58 -0.63 4.00
C THR A 169 19.85 0.30 5.18
N GLU A 170 19.06 1.35 5.37
CA GLU A 170 19.15 2.29 6.48
C GLU A 170 19.04 1.59 7.84
N LEU A 171 18.11 0.65 7.94
CA LEU A 171 17.85 -0.12 9.15
C LEU A 171 18.75 -1.36 9.31
N SER A 172 19.63 -1.64 8.34
CA SER A 172 20.47 -2.84 8.31
C SER A 172 19.67 -4.14 8.41
N ILE A 173 18.47 -4.16 7.78
CA ILE A 173 17.57 -5.32 7.76
C ILE A 173 17.77 -6.09 6.44
N CYS A 174 18.05 -7.40 6.55
CA CYS A 174 18.20 -8.25 5.39
C CYS A 174 16.84 -8.53 4.71
N ARG A 175 16.89 -8.82 3.41
CA ARG A 175 15.71 -9.04 2.56
C ARG A 175 14.75 -10.10 3.13
N GLU A 176 15.28 -11.15 3.69
CA GLU A 176 14.56 -12.29 4.25
C GLU A 176 13.62 -11.87 5.39
N ASN A 177 13.97 -10.79 6.11
CA ASN A 177 13.21 -10.25 7.23
C ASN A 177 12.22 -9.14 6.82
N ILE A 178 11.92 -9.03 5.52
CA ILE A 178 10.96 -8.08 4.99
C ILE A 178 9.68 -8.80 4.61
N ILE A 179 8.55 -8.37 5.18
CA ILE A 179 7.22 -8.69 4.72
C ILE A 179 6.70 -7.45 3.97
N ALA A 180 6.20 -7.64 2.75
CA ALA A 180 5.57 -6.56 1.99
C ALA A 180 4.20 -7.00 1.49
N CYS A 181 3.18 -6.14 1.61
CA CYS A 181 1.81 -6.42 1.25
C CYS A 181 1.28 -5.40 0.24
N GLY A 182 0.54 -5.85 -0.76
CA GLY A 182 -0.08 -5.01 -1.78
C GLY A 182 -1.08 -5.77 -2.64
N ASP A 183 -1.97 -5.04 -3.31
CA ASP A 183 -3.05 -5.62 -4.15
C ASP A 183 -2.79 -5.46 -5.65
N GLY A 184 -2.09 -4.41 -6.04
CA GLY A 184 -2.01 -3.91 -7.40
C GLY A 184 -0.77 -4.34 -8.18
N ALA A 185 -0.80 -4.12 -9.51
CA ALA A 185 0.35 -4.39 -10.38
C ALA A 185 1.54 -3.47 -10.09
N ASN A 186 1.29 -2.28 -9.55
CA ASN A 186 2.30 -1.32 -9.09
C ASN A 186 3.09 -1.82 -7.87
N ASP A 187 2.56 -2.80 -7.13
CA ASP A 187 3.25 -3.38 -5.97
C ASP A 187 4.16 -4.54 -6.34
N ILE A 188 3.95 -5.17 -7.49
CA ILE A 188 4.66 -6.38 -7.88
C ILE A 188 6.19 -6.27 -7.70
N PRO A 189 6.88 -5.20 -8.16
CA PRO A 189 8.33 -5.09 -7.96
C PRO A 189 8.73 -5.07 -6.49
N MET A 190 7.96 -4.38 -5.62
CA MET A 190 8.18 -4.33 -4.18
C MET A 190 7.94 -5.69 -3.54
N LEU A 191 6.82 -6.35 -3.86
CA LEU A 191 6.45 -7.67 -3.34
C LEU A 191 7.46 -8.75 -3.73
N LEU A 192 7.93 -8.75 -4.98
CA LEU A 192 8.95 -9.71 -5.45
C LEU A 192 10.34 -9.44 -4.86
N HIS A 193 10.63 -8.20 -4.46
CA HIS A 193 11.89 -7.87 -3.79
C HIS A 193 11.89 -8.33 -2.33
N ALA A 194 10.79 -8.17 -1.61
CA ALA A 194 10.68 -8.62 -0.22
C ALA A 194 10.92 -10.13 -0.10
N GLY A 195 11.53 -10.58 1.00
CA GLY A 195 11.68 -12.01 1.29
C GLY A 195 10.31 -12.70 1.40
N ASN A 196 9.32 -11.97 1.92
CA ASN A 196 7.96 -12.44 2.12
C ASN A 196 6.97 -11.45 1.49
N GLY A 197 6.92 -11.39 0.15
CA GLY A 197 5.88 -10.63 -0.55
C GLY A 197 4.54 -11.33 -0.48
N VAL A 198 3.49 -10.60 -0.12
CA VAL A 198 2.12 -11.09 0.06
C VAL A 198 1.15 -10.29 -0.80
N ALA A 199 0.44 -10.97 -1.66
CA ALA A 199 -0.66 -10.42 -2.45
C ALA A 199 -1.94 -10.41 -1.59
N TRP A 200 -2.39 -9.21 -1.21
CA TRP A 200 -3.57 -8.98 -0.38
C TRP A 200 -4.80 -8.78 -1.25
N LYS A 201 -5.78 -9.70 -1.19
CA LYS A 201 -7.04 -9.63 -1.99
C LYS A 201 -6.81 -9.11 -3.40
N ALA A 202 -5.69 -9.52 -4.00
CA ALA A 202 -5.02 -8.84 -5.09
C ALA A 202 -5.70 -9.06 -6.44
N LYS A 203 -5.46 -8.12 -7.33
CA LYS A 203 -5.86 -8.17 -8.74
C LYS A 203 -5.19 -9.35 -9.45
N PRO A 204 -5.81 -9.93 -10.50
CA PRO A 204 -5.33 -11.18 -11.14
C PRO A 204 -3.84 -11.17 -11.49
N LYS A 205 -3.36 -10.09 -12.11
CA LYS A 205 -1.95 -9.94 -12.52
C LYS A 205 -0.97 -10.04 -11.35
N THR A 206 -1.34 -9.54 -10.17
CA THR A 206 -0.53 -9.61 -8.95
C THR A 206 -0.58 -11.03 -8.37
N ARG A 207 -1.77 -11.63 -8.32
CA ARG A 207 -1.96 -13.02 -7.87
C ARG A 207 -1.16 -14.03 -8.69
N GLU A 208 -1.02 -13.81 -10.00
CA GLU A 208 -0.22 -14.68 -10.88
C GLU A 208 1.27 -14.66 -10.53
N LYS A 209 1.81 -13.51 -10.09
CA LYS A 209 3.23 -13.30 -9.89
C LYS A 209 3.71 -13.51 -8.46
N VAL A 210 2.85 -13.29 -7.48
CA VAL A 210 3.20 -13.35 -6.05
C VAL A 210 2.76 -14.68 -5.46
N ALA A 211 3.69 -15.35 -4.77
CA ALA A 211 3.46 -16.71 -4.27
C ALA A 211 2.53 -16.76 -3.06
N ASN A 212 2.77 -15.90 -2.06
CA ASN A 212 1.94 -15.84 -0.86
C ASN A 212 0.73 -14.94 -1.11
N GLN A 213 -0.45 -15.39 -0.71
CA GLN A 213 -1.70 -14.69 -0.98
C GLN A 213 -2.64 -14.78 0.21
N ILE A 214 -3.27 -13.65 0.54
CA ILE A 214 -4.41 -13.56 1.45
C ILE A 214 -5.60 -13.11 0.61
N ASN A 215 -6.55 -14.00 0.39
CA ASN A 215 -7.73 -13.75 -0.44
C ASN A 215 -9.02 -13.78 0.38
N PHE A 216 -9.05 -14.54 1.47
CA PHE A 216 -10.26 -14.86 2.24
C PHE A 216 -10.19 -14.37 3.68
N ASN A 217 -9.04 -14.50 4.33
CA ASN A 217 -8.83 -14.13 5.72
C ASN A 217 -8.43 -12.66 5.90
N GLY A 218 -8.22 -12.24 7.13
CA GLY A 218 -7.64 -10.95 7.49
C GLY A 218 -6.12 -10.98 7.53
N PHE A 219 -5.53 -9.84 7.83
CA PHE A 219 -4.07 -9.70 7.98
C PHE A 219 -3.50 -10.49 9.15
N GLU A 220 -4.34 -11.03 10.05
CA GLU A 220 -3.90 -11.98 11.09
C GLU A 220 -3.15 -13.18 10.51
N SER A 221 -3.43 -13.53 9.28
CA SER A 221 -2.72 -14.58 8.54
C SER A 221 -1.22 -14.32 8.43
N LEU A 222 -0.76 -13.06 8.55
CA LEU A 222 0.67 -12.73 8.55
C LEU A 222 1.41 -13.22 9.79
N LEU A 223 0.70 -13.51 10.89
CA LEU A 223 1.31 -14.08 12.11
C LEU A 223 1.99 -15.41 11.80
N PHE A 224 1.52 -16.13 10.78
CA PHE A 224 2.17 -17.32 10.27
C PHE A 224 3.68 -17.16 9.96
N PHE A 225 4.12 -15.94 9.58
CA PHE A 225 5.52 -15.69 9.26
C PHE A 225 6.40 -15.47 10.50
N ILE A 226 5.81 -15.11 11.65
CA ILE A 226 6.53 -14.72 12.86
C ILE A 226 6.26 -15.66 14.05
N GLU A 227 5.36 -16.63 13.90
CA GLU A 227 5.15 -17.66 14.94
C GLU A 227 6.33 -18.63 14.96
N GLU A 228 6.92 -18.78 16.16
CA GLU A 228 7.88 -19.84 16.43
C GLU A 228 7.17 -21.20 16.27
N LYS A 229 7.87 -22.17 15.70
CA LYS A 229 7.39 -23.56 15.73
C LYS A 229 7.26 -23.98 17.17
N LEU A 230 6.03 -24.32 17.60
CA LEU A 230 5.77 -25.06 18.84
C LEU A 230 6.47 -26.41 18.81
#